data_b0ea75bf32d2de395e6a1094fafc1971
#
_entry.id   b0ea75bf32d2de395e6a1094fafc1971
#
_cell.length_a   1.000
_cell.length_b   1.000
_cell.length_c   1.000
_cell.angle_alpha   90.00
_cell.angle_beta   90.00
_cell.angle_gamma   90.00
#
_symmetry.space_group_name_H-M   'P 1'
#
loop_
_entity.id
_entity.type
_entity.pdbx_description
1 polymer ?
#
loop_
_entity_poly.entity_id
_entity_poly.type
_entity_poly.pdbx_seq_one_letter_code
_entity_poly.pdbx_strand_id
1 'polypeptide(L)'
;YLDCLMAYGADGKVVILTKKVKDGYLQWNAPTGDWKLVALFVVRTFQKVKRAAPGGEGYVMDHFSPVAVKSYFEKFDKAFKTNKVNFPRTFFNDS
;
A
#
# COMPACT_ATOMS: atom_id res chain seq x y z
N TYR A 1 -10.52 -0.38 3.12
CA TYR A 1 -11.29 0.25 2.02
C TYR A 1 -11.05 -0.48 0.70
N LEU A 2 -11.99 -0.35 -0.23
CA LEU A 2 -11.83 -0.82 -1.60
C LEU A 2 -10.81 0.08 -2.31
N ASP A 3 -9.74 -0.52 -2.81
CA ASP A 3 -8.70 0.20 -3.56
C ASP A 3 -8.99 0.18 -5.05
N CYS A 4 -9.28 -0.99 -5.59
CA CYS A 4 -9.55 -1.16 -7.00
C CYS A 4 -10.61 -2.24 -7.26
N LEU A 5 -11.50 -2.00 -8.21
CA LEU A 5 -12.41 -2.99 -8.77
C LEU A 5 -12.26 -3.03 -10.28
N MET A 6 -11.98 -4.20 -10.81
CA MET A 6 -11.83 -4.44 -12.25
C MET A 6 -12.70 -5.59 -12.73
N ALA A 7 -13.16 -5.50 -13.96
CA ALA A 7 -13.84 -6.58 -14.68
C ALA A 7 -12.96 -7.06 -15.83
N TYR A 8 -12.80 -8.36 -15.93
CA TYR A 8 -12.07 -9.05 -16.99
C TYR A 8 -13.05 -9.85 -17.83
N GLY A 9 -13.19 -9.50 -19.09
CA GLY A 9 -13.98 -10.23 -20.06
C GLY A 9 -13.23 -11.44 -20.63
N ALA A 10 -13.98 -12.48 -21.06
CA ALA A 10 -13.40 -13.67 -21.69
C ALA A 10 -12.64 -13.36 -23.00
N ASP A 11 -12.95 -12.22 -23.64
CA ASP A 11 -12.29 -11.70 -24.85
C ASP A 11 -11.00 -10.90 -24.54
N GLY A 12 -10.54 -10.87 -23.31
CA GLY A 12 -9.38 -10.13 -22.86
C GLY A 12 -9.62 -8.65 -22.56
N LYS A 13 -10.86 -8.18 -22.68
CA LYS A 13 -11.21 -6.80 -22.27
C LYS A 13 -11.06 -6.61 -20.78
N VAL A 14 -10.56 -5.43 -20.38
CA VAL A 14 -10.45 -5.02 -18.98
C VAL A 14 -11.18 -3.70 -18.78
N VAL A 15 -12.05 -3.65 -17.77
CA VAL A 15 -12.81 -2.45 -17.42
C VAL A 15 -12.55 -2.09 -15.96
N ILE A 16 -12.14 -0.85 -15.71
CA ILE A 16 -11.95 -0.33 -14.35
C ILE A 16 -13.30 0.16 -13.82
N LEU A 17 -13.77 -0.43 -12.74
CA LEU A 17 -15.10 -0.20 -12.17
C LEU A 17 -15.07 0.50 -10.82
N THR A 18 -13.90 0.85 -10.28
CA THR A 18 -13.74 1.43 -8.94
C THR A 18 -14.67 2.61 -8.69
N LYS A 19 -14.79 3.53 -9.67
CA LYS A 19 -15.67 4.71 -9.60
C LYS A 19 -17.15 4.39 -9.76
N LYS A 20 -17.51 3.15 -10.14
CA LYS A 20 -18.90 2.68 -10.26
C LYS A 20 -19.43 2.07 -8.96
N VAL A 21 -18.59 1.95 -7.95
CA VAL A 21 -19.00 1.50 -6.62
C VAL A 21 -19.44 2.71 -5.81
N LYS A 22 -20.67 2.67 -5.31
CA LYS A 22 -21.25 3.66 -4.42
C LYS A 22 -21.95 2.95 -3.26
N ASP A 23 -21.67 3.39 -2.05
CA ASP A 23 -22.27 2.84 -0.83
C ASP A 23 -22.17 1.31 -0.71
N GLY A 24 -21.06 0.73 -1.20
CA GLY A 24 -20.84 -0.71 -1.21
C GLY A 24 -21.49 -1.48 -2.36
N TYR A 25 -22.19 -0.81 -3.26
CA TYR A 25 -22.87 -1.43 -4.40
C TYR A 25 -22.21 -1.06 -5.72
N LEU A 26 -22.01 -2.06 -6.58
CA LEU A 26 -21.57 -1.85 -7.96
C LEU A 26 -22.76 -1.49 -8.86
N GLN A 27 -22.66 -0.33 -9.50
CA GLN A 27 -23.61 0.13 -10.51
C GLN A 27 -22.96 0.02 -11.90
N TRP A 28 -23.14 -1.12 -12.56
CA TRP A 28 -22.54 -1.38 -13.87
C TRP A 28 -23.41 -2.33 -14.69
N ASN A 29 -23.73 -1.90 -15.90
CA ASN A 29 -24.38 -2.75 -16.88
C ASN A 29 -23.30 -3.49 -17.67
N ALA A 30 -23.09 -4.76 -17.32
CA ALA A 30 -22.11 -5.58 -18.01
C ALA A 30 -22.49 -5.79 -19.46
N PRO A 31 -21.58 -5.58 -20.43
CA PRO A 31 -21.82 -6.03 -21.80
C PRO A 31 -22.04 -7.54 -21.87
N THR A 32 -22.69 -8.01 -22.96
CA THR A 32 -22.91 -9.44 -23.20
C THR A 32 -21.59 -10.21 -23.15
N GLY A 33 -21.58 -11.35 -22.48
CA GLY A 33 -20.39 -12.20 -22.29
C GLY A 33 -20.16 -12.57 -20.84
N ASP A 34 -19.11 -13.34 -20.62
CA ASP A 34 -18.67 -13.75 -19.29
C ASP A 34 -17.65 -12.76 -18.72
N TRP A 35 -17.86 -12.35 -17.49
CA TRP A 35 -17.02 -11.38 -16.80
C TRP A 35 -16.57 -11.90 -15.44
N LYS A 36 -15.29 -11.74 -15.17
CA LYS A 36 -14.70 -11.99 -13.85
C LYS A 36 -14.44 -10.65 -13.15
N LEU A 37 -15.07 -10.45 -11.99
CA LEU A 37 -14.81 -9.28 -11.15
C LEU A 37 -13.69 -9.57 -10.17
N VAL A 38 -12.73 -8.66 -10.08
CA VAL A 38 -11.63 -8.72 -9.13
C VAL A 38 -11.61 -7.43 -8.31
N ALA A 39 -11.79 -7.56 -7.01
CA ALA A 39 -11.74 -6.45 -6.06
C ALA A 39 -10.47 -6.55 -5.20
N LEU A 40 -9.74 -5.47 -5.11
CA LEU A 40 -8.59 -5.30 -4.22
C LEU A 40 -9.00 -4.43 -3.04
N PHE A 41 -8.70 -4.90 -1.84
CA PHE A 41 -8.98 -4.17 -0.61
C PHE A 41 -7.68 -3.89 0.14
N VAL A 42 -7.53 -2.67 0.63
CA VAL A 42 -6.48 -2.30 1.56
C VAL A 42 -7.02 -2.43 2.98
N VAL A 43 -6.34 -3.23 3.79
CA VAL A 43 -6.66 -3.44 5.21
C VAL A 43 -5.43 -3.20 6.07
N ARG A 44 -5.63 -2.74 7.29
CA ARG A 44 -4.54 -2.60 8.27
C ARG A 44 -4.27 -3.96 8.89
N THR A 45 -3.01 -4.39 8.88
CA THR A 45 -2.59 -5.66 9.51
C THR A 45 -2.40 -5.55 11.01
N PHE A 46 -2.15 -4.32 11.51
CA PHE A 46 -1.76 -4.05 12.90
C PHE A 46 -0.53 -4.86 13.35
N GLN A 47 0.29 -5.26 12.40
CA GLN A 47 1.52 -6.00 12.68
C GLN A 47 2.52 -5.12 13.42
N LYS A 48 3.08 -5.65 14.50
CA LYS A 48 4.13 -4.98 15.27
C LYS A 48 5.51 -5.47 14.86
N VAL A 49 6.51 -4.63 15.05
CA VAL A 49 7.92 -4.99 14.89
C VAL A 49 8.28 -6.08 15.90
N LYS A 50 8.80 -7.22 15.44
CA LYS A 50 9.04 -8.39 16.30
C LYS A 50 10.18 -8.20 17.30
N ARG A 51 11.26 -7.55 16.89
CA ARG A 51 12.49 -7.41 17.67
C ARG A 51 12.93 -5.95 17.70
N ALA A 52 12.02 -5.10 18.15
CA ALA A 52 12.32 -3.69 18.27
C ALA A 52 13.38 -3.46 19.35
N ALA A 53 14.29 -2.53 19.09
CA ALA A 53 15.15 -2.00 20.15
C ALA A 53 14.28 -1.30 21.22
N PRO A 54 14.75 -1.22 22.50
CA PRO A 54 14.03 -0.48 23.52
C PRO A 54 13.70 0.95 23.07
N GLY A 55 12.42 1.34 23.17
CA GLY A 55 11.90 2.61 22.67
C GLY A 55 11.58 2.66 21.19
N GLY A 56 11.81 1.56 20.45
CA GLY A 56 11.44 1.42 19.04
C GLY A 56 10.22 0.57 18.79
N GLU A 57 9.47 0.21 19.85
CA GLU A 57 8.27 -0.58 19.74
C GLU A 57 7.19 0.15 18.94
N GLY A 58 6.48 -0.56 18.12
CA GLY A 58 5.41 0.02 17.32
C GLY A 58 4.95 -0.88 16.17
N TYR A 59 4.11 -0.30 15.34
CA TYR A 59 3.65 -0.95 14.13
C TYR A 59 4.71 -0.91 13.04
N VAL A 60 4.72 -1.94 12.18
CA VAL A 60 5.57 -1.92 10.98
C VAL A 60 5.16 -0.78 10.05
N MET A 61 6.14 -0.23 9.37
CA MET A 61 5.91 0.81 8.38
C MET A 61 5.18 0.24 7.15
N ASP A 62 4.26 1.00 6.59
CA ASP A 62 3.67 0.68 5.30
C ASP A 62 4.65 1.02 4.17
N HIS A 63 5.27 -0.01 3.59
CA HIS A 63 6.25 0.12 2.51
C HIS A 63 5.64 0.60 1.18
N PHE A 64 4.33 0.49 1.01
CA PHE A 64 3.62 0.95 -0.17
C PHE A 64 3.08 2.38 -0.04
N SER A 65 3.25 3.01 1.13
CA SER A 65 2.87 4.39 1.36
C SER A 65 4.08 5.33 1.27
N PRO A 66 4.19 6.16 0.22
CA PRO A 66 5.28 7.16 0.12
C PRO A 66 5.34 8.10 1.32
N VAL A 67 4.19 8.43 1.90
CA VAL A 67 4.09 9.29 3.09
C VAL A 67 4.70 8.59 4.31
N ALA A 68 4.37 7.31 4.53
CA ALA A 68 4.92 6.54 5.64
C ALA A 68 6.43 6.35 5.50
N VAL A 69 6.91 6.00 4.31
CA VAL A 69 8.34 5.84 3.99
C VAL A 69 9.09 7.16 4.24
N LYS A 70 8.58 8.27 3.71
CA LYS A 70 9.20 9.59 3.92
C LYS A 70 9.27 9.94 5.40
N SER A 71 8.17 9.80 6.14
CA SER A 71 8.13 10.09 7.59
C SER A 71 9.11 9.22 8.39
N TYR A 72 9.26 7.96 8.01
CA TYR A 72 10.22 7.05 8.64
C TYR A 72 11.66 7.49 8.41
N PHE A 73 12.02 7.82 7.16
CA PHE A 73 13.39 8.22 6.81
C PHE A 73 13.77 9.62 7.28
N GLU A 74 12.84 10.54 7.46
CA GLU A 74 13.12 11.90 7.94
C GLU A 74 13.90 11.93 9.26
N LYS A 75 13.66 10.99 10.16
CA LYS A 75 14.38 10.87 11.43
C LYS A 75 15.85 10.54 11.21
N PHE A 76 16.14 9.62 10.31
CA PHE A 76 17.51 9.23 9.96
C PHE A 76 18.22 10.35 9.21
N ASP A 77 17.57 10.96 8.24
CA ASP A 77 18.11 12.11 7.50
C ASP A 77 18.52 13.25 8.44
N LYS A 78 17.64 13.57 9.40
CA LYS A 78 17.94 14.58 10.41
C LYS A 78 19.13 14.19 11.26
N ALA A 79 19.21 12.95 11.72
CA ALA A 79 20.31 12.46 12.55
C ALA A 79 21.64 12.51 11.82
N PHE A 80 21.70 12.05 10.56
CA PHE A 80 22.93 12.10 9.75
C PHE A 80 23.38 13.54 9.49
N LYS A 81 22.47 14.43 9.10
CA LYS A 81 22.77 15.84 8.84
C LYS A 81 23.24 16.56 10.09
N THR A 82 22.57 16.38 11.23
CA THR A 82 22.92 17.04 12.50
C THR A 82 24.30 16.61 12.98
N ASN A 83 24.64 15.33 12.85
CA ASN A 83 25.92 14.80 13.31
C ASN A 83 27.02 14.87 12.24
N LYS A 84 26.73 15.44 11.06
CA LYS A 84 27.69 15.55 9.93
C LYS A 84 28.31 14.21 9.53
N VAL A 85 27.52 13.15 9.59
CA VAL A 85 27.93 11.80 9.20
C VAL A 85 27.48 11.53 7.77
N ASN A 86 28.29 10.83 6.99
CA ASN A 86 27.95 10.44 5.64
C ASN A 86 26.73 9.51 5.62
N PHE A 87 25.88 9.66 4.62
CA PHE A 87 24.78 8.73 4.40
C PHE A 87 25.33 7.33 4.10
N PRO A 88 24.66 6.26 4.58
CA PRO A 88 25.03 4.91 4.23
C PRO A 88 24.84 4.68 2.72
N ARG A 89 25.71 3.86 2.15
CA ARG A 89 25.66 3.54 0.71
C ARG A 89 24.40 2.76 0.33
N THR A 90 23.91 1.92 1.22
CA THR A 90 22.74 1.06 1.00
C THR A 90 21.97 0.86 2.28
N PHE A 91 20.69 0.58 2.15
CA PHE A 91 19.82 0.15 3.24
C PHE A 91 19.35 -1.27 2.95
N PHE A 92 19.38 -2.12 3.96
CA PHE A 92 18.79 -3.44 3.90
C PHE A 92 17.37 -3.37 4.50
N ASN A 93 16.39 -3.85 3.75
CA ASN A 93 15.02 -3.98 4.22
C ASN A 93 14.67 -5.47 4.32
N ASP A 94 14.43 -5.92 5.53
CA ASP A 94 13.93 -7.25 5.86
C ASP A 94 12.47 -7.13 6.29
N SER A 95 11.60 -7.28 5.33
CA SER A 95 10.15 -7.15 5.56
C SER A 95 9.40 -8.46 5.32
#